data_7ab2250247e06c32c1c20b99527f698e
#
_entry.id   7ab2250247e06c32c1c20b99527f698e
#
_cell.length_a   1.000
_cell.length_b   1.000
_cell.length_c   1.000
_cell.angle_alpha   90.00
_cell.angle_beta   90.00
_cell.angle_gamma   90.00
#
_symmetry.space_group_name_H-M   'P 1'
#
loop_
_entity.id
_entity.type
_entity.pdbx_description
1 polymer ?
#
loop_
_entity_poly.entity_id
_entity_poly.type
_entity_poly.pdbx_seq_one_letter_code
_entity_poly.pdbx_strand_id
1 'polypeptide(L)'
;TADADALLGELRHGGEFFLGDATPVAAGDYIAGPSHCLPTGTTARFASGVSVYTFLRRSGTVTYRDGMPRRIIDAIAKFAEAEGLDGHAASARIRGEK
;
A
#
# COMPACT_ATOMS: atom_id res chain seq x y z
N THR A 1 -25.88 -6.12 16.42
CA THR A 1 -26.80 -6.07 15.27
C THR A 1 -27.42 -7.44 15.00
N ALA A 2 -28.64 -7.47 14.49
CA ALA A 2 -29.35 -8.72 14.19
C ALA A 2 -28.77 -9.47 12.98
N ASP A 3 -28.11 -8.76 12.07
CA ASP A 3 -27.44 -9.32 10.89
C ASP A 3 -26.03 -8.71 10.78
N ALA A 4 -25.08 -9.36 11.45
CA ALA A 4 -23.70 -8.92 11.49
C ALA A 4 -22.98 -9.15 10.15
N ASP A 5 -23.32 -10.23 9.45
CA ASP A 5 -22.68 -10.60 8.17
C ASP A 5 -23.07 -9.63 7.06
N ALA A 6 -24.36 -9.24 6.99
CA ALA A 6 -24.81 -8.23 6.03
C ALA A 6 -24.14 -6.88 6.28
N LEU A 7 -24.07 -6.45 7.55
CA LEU A 7 -23.42 -5.19 7.91
C LEU A 7 -21.92 -5.20 7.60
N LEU A 8 -21.23 -6.34 7.79
CA LEU A 8 -19.80 -6.46 7.47
C LEU A 8 -19.51 -6.10 6.00
N GLY A 9 -20.39 -6.50 5.08
CA GLY A 9 -20.25 -6.19 3.65
C GLY A 9 -20.30 -4.69 3.32
N GLU A 10 -20.89 -3.88 4.19
CA GLU A 10 -21.00 -2.41 4.02
C GLU A 10 -19.84 -1.64 4.69
N LEU A 11 -19.16 -2.26 5.66
CA LEU A 11 -18.09 -1.64 6.41
C LEU A 11 -16.77 -1.69 5.62
N ARG A 12 -16.13 -0.53 5.45
CA ARG A 12 -14.91 -0.41 4.64
C ARG A 12 -13.64 -0.18 5.45
N HIS A 13 -13.76 0.34 6.65
CA HIS A 13 -12.64 0.83 7.45
C HIS A 13 -12.77 0.38 8.90
N GLY A 14 -12.41 -0.86 9.18
CA GLY A 14 -12.32 -1.41 10.53
C GLY A 14 -10.93 -1.98 10.77
N GLY A 15 -10.44 -1.85 11.99
CA GLY A 15 -9.18 -2.50 12.39
C GLY A 15 -9.37 -3.99 12.59
N GLU A 16 -10.52 -4.37 13.15
CA GLU A 16 -10.96 -5.75 13.36
C GLU A 16 -12.48 -5.77 13.51
N PHE A 17 -13.10 -6.89 13.17
CA PHE A 17 -14.54 -7.08 13.27
C PHE A 17 -14.84 -8.32 14.13
N PHE A 18 -15.60 -8.13 15.19
CA PHE A 18 -16.10 -9.18 16.07
C PHE A 18 -17.56 -9.45 15.77
N LEU A 19 -17.87 -10.59 15.17
CA LEU A 19 -19.19 -10.90 14.66
C LEU A 19 -19.91 -11.89 15.56
N GLY A 20 -21.15 -11.56 15.90
CA GLY A 20 -22.05 -12.39 16.69
C GLY A 20 -21.78 -12.35 18.21
N ASP A 21 -22.78 -12.79 18.94
CA ASP A 21 -22.79 -12.70 20.42
C ASP A 21 -21.78 -13.63 21.09
N ALA A 22 -21.32 -14.66 20.38
CA ALA A 22 -20.35 -15.63 20.89
C ALA A 22 -18.89 -15.18 20.67
N THR A 23 -18.65 -14.03 20.06
CA THR A 23 -17.30 -13.55 19.69
C THR A 23 -16.92 -12.31 20.56
N PRO A 24 -16.40 -12.52 21.76
CA PRO A 24 -15.98 -11.41 22.62
C PRO A 24 -14.72 -10.74 22.05
N VAL A 25 -14.57 -9.43 22.25
CA VAL A 25 -13.36 -8.66 21.87
C VAL A 25 -12.09 -9.27 22.45
N ALA A 26 -12.15 -9.76 23.70
CA ALA A 26 -11.02 -10.44 24.35
C ALA A 26 -10.49 -11.67 23.60
N ALA A 27 -11.29 -12.30 22.73
CA ALA A 27 -10.79 -13.39 21.91
C ALA A 27 -9.74 -12.91 20.89
N GLY A 28 -9.94 -11.73 20.31
CA GLY A 28 -8.96 -11.07 19.43
C GLY A 28 -7.68 -10.68 20.17
N ASP A 29 -7.82 -10.23 21.41
CA ASP A 29 -6.68 -9.80 22.22
C ASP A 29 -5.71 -10.94 22.58
N TYR A 30 -6.21 -12.17 22.73
CA TYR A 30 -5.41 -13.23 23.35
C TYR A 30 -5.21 -14.49 22.52
N ILE A 31 -6.19 -14.93 21.74
CA ILE A 31 -6.14 -16.30 21.20
C ILE A 31 -6.61 -16.47 19.74
N ALA A 32 -7.37 -15.55 19.20
CA ALA A 32 -7.96 -15.70 17.87
C ALA A 32 -6.95 -15.50 16.71
N GLY A 33 -5.75 -15.00 17.02
CA GLY A 33 -4.67 -14.84 16.05
C GLY A 33 -4.43 -13.40 15.58
N PRO A 34 -5.44 -12.55 15.36
CA PRO A 34 -5.20 -11.12 15.09
C PRO A 34 -4.48 -10.43 16.24
N SER A 35 -3.79 -9.35 15.93
CA SER A 35 -3.12 -8.53 16.95
C SER A 35 -4.12 -7.61 17.64
N HIS A 36 -3.95 -7.39 18.94
CA HIS A 36 -4.69 -6.37 19.68
C HIS A 36 -4.22 -4.93 19.38
N CYS A 37 -3.10 -4.77 18.67
CA CYS A 37 -2.60 -3.46 18.22
C CYS A 37 -3.34 -3.05 16.94
N LEU A 38 -4.47 -2.41 17.11
CA LEU A 38 -5.39 -2.04 16.05
C LEU A 38 -5.29 -0.56 15.68
N PRO A 39 -5.56 -0.19 14.43
CA PRO A 39 -5.62 1.20 14.02
C PRO A 39 -6.81 1.91 14.68
N THR A 40 -6.57 3.08 15.26
CA THR A 40 -7.56 3.92 15.94
C THR A 40 -7.63 5.31 15.31
N GLY A 41 -8.59 6.13 15.73
CA GLY A 41 -8.67 7.51 15.28
C GLY A 41 -8.78 7.68 13.78
N THR A 42 -9.62 6.87 13.11
CA THR A 42 -9.83 6.87 11.66
C THR A 42 -8.69 6.30 10.82
N THR A 43 -7.58 5.87 11.43
CA THR A 43 -6.40 5.37 10.70
C THR A 43 -6.64 4.03 9.99
N ALA A 44 -7.69 3.28 10.33
CA ALA A 44 -8.10 2.08 9.61
C ALA A 44 -8.40 2.31 8.11
N ARG A 45 -8.47 3.57 7.66
CA ARG A 45 -8.60 3.92 6.23
C ARG A 45 -7.35 3.61 5.42
N PHE A 46 -6.19 3.52 6.05
CA PHE A 46 -4.90 3.32 5.38
C PHE A 46 -3.93 2.43 6.18
N ALA A 47 -4.31 1.96 7.35
CA ALA A 47 -3.53 1.08 8.19
C ALA A 47 -4.35 -0.15 8.60
N SER A 48 -3.66 -1.26 8.84
CA SER A 48 -4.21 -2.50 9.39
C SER A 48 -3.68 -2.73 10.80
N GLY A 49 -4.25 -3.68 11.52
CA GLY A 49 -3.68 -4.19 12.76
C GLY A 49 -2.25 -4.71 12.55
N VAL A 50 -1.47 -4.73 13.60
CA VAL A 50 -0.09 -5.26 13.55
C VAL A 50 -0.11 -6.73 13.15
N SER A 51 0.76 -7.10 12.22
CA SER A 51 0.96 -8.45 11.74
C SER A 51 2.42 -8.67 11.37
N VAL A 52 2.80 -9.88 11.00
CA VAL A 52 4.15 -10.18 10.50
C VAL A 52 4.51 -9.33 9.29
N TYR A 53 3.55 -8.93 8.47
CA TYR A 53 3.75 -8.07 7.32
C TYR A 53 4.17 -6.64 7.69
N THR A 54 3.83 -6.18 8.89
CA THR A 54 4.24 -4.85 9.40
C THR A 54 5.76 -4.75 9.54
N PHE A 55 6.43 -5.86 9.75
CA PHE A 55 7.89 -5.93 9.89
C PHE A 55 8.61 -6.19 8.56
N LEU A 56 7.88 -6.37 7.47
CA LEU A 56 8.45 -6.53 6.14
C LEU A 56 8.60 -5.17 5.47
N ARG A 57 9.77 -4.95 4.87
CA ARG A 57 10.04 -3.77 4.05
C ARG A 57 9.96 -4.13 2.57
N ARG A 58 9.24 -3.34 1.82
CA ARG A 58 9.15 -3.43 0.37
C ARG A 58 10.16 -2.48 -0.26
N SER A 59 10.99 -2.99 -1.17
CA SER A 59 11.91 -2.17 -1.97
C SER A 59 11.75 -2.51 -3.43
N GLY A 60 11.68 -1.49 -4.28
CA GLY A 60 11.71 -1.64 -5.73
C GLY A 60 13.14 -1.62 -6.23
N THR A 61 13.45 -2.48 -7.20
CA THR A 61 14.71 -2.43 -7.96
C THR A 61 14.37 -2.29 -9.44
N VAL A 62 14.96 -1.29 -10.09
CA VAL A 62 14.79 -1.06 -11.52
C VAL A 62 16.15 -1.10 -12.19
N THR A 63 16.29 -1.91 -13.23
CA THR A 63 17.53 -1.98 -14.00
C THR A 63 17.23 -2.19 -15.50
N TYR A 64 17.98 -1.49 -16.34
CA TYR A 64 17.98 -1.67 -17.79
C TYR A 64 19.40 -2.14 -18.19
N ARG A 65 19.60 -3.47 -18.23
CA ARG A 65 20.93 -4.07 -18.45
C ARG A 65 21.47 -3.79 -19.85
N ASP A 66 20.58 -3.81 -20.85
CA ASP A 66 20.93 -3.62 -22.27
C ASP A 66 20.64 -2.17 -22.73
N GLY A 67 20.60 -1.24 -21.79
CA GLY A 67 20.21 0.14 -22.05
C GLY A 67 18.71 0.36 -22.06
N MET A 68 18.30 1.60 -21.84
CA MET A 68 16.88 2.00 -21.80
C MET A 68 16.36 2.18 -23.24
N PRO A 69 15.24 1.53 -23.61
CA PRO A 69 14.65 1.72 -24.93
C PRO A 69 14.32 3.20 -25.21
N ARG A 70 14.63 3.68 -26.42
CA ARG A 70 14.45 5.09 -26.82
C ARG A 70 13.04 5.62 -26.50
N ARG A 71 12.00 4.83 -26.78
CA ARG A 71 10.61 5.18 -26.48
C ARG A 71 10.36 5.49 -25.00
N ILE A 72 11.08 4.79 -24.09
CA ILE A 72 10.97 5.02 -22.65
C ILE A 72 11.67 6.31 -22.26
N ILE A 73 12.85 6.57 -22.82
CA ILE A 73 13.61 7.81 -22.61
C ILE A 73 12.77 9.01 -23.04
N ASP A 74 12.17 8.94 -24.23
CA ASP A 74 11.35 10.02 -24.76
C ASP A 74 10.08 10.26 -23.92
N ALA A 75 9.47 9.19 -23.42
CA ALA A 75 8.32 9.28 -22.54
C ALA A 75 8.69 9.93 -21.19
N ILE A 76 9.79 9.49 -20.57
CA ILE A 76 10.28 10.09 -19.31
C ILE A 76 10.61 11.57 -19.50
N ALA A 77 11.34 11.91 -20.58
CA ALA A 77 11.72 13.30 -20.82
C ALA A 77 10.50 14.21 -21.02
N LYS A 78 9.52 13.73 -21.81
CA LYS A 78 8.28 14.47 -22.07
C LYS A 78 7.45 14.69 -20.80
N PHE A 79 7.38 13.67 -19.96
CA PHE A 79 6.64 13.75 -18.69
C PHE A 79 7.34 14.69 -17.72
N ALA A 80 8.67 14.57 -17.59
CA ALA A 80 9.46 15.44 -16.74
C ALA A 80 9.38 16.92 -17.16
N GLU A 81 9.41 17.21 -18.46
CA GLU A 81 9.22 18.57 -19.01
C GLU A 81 7.83 19.12 -18.67
N ALA A 82 6.79 18.29 -18.79
CA ALA A 82 5.43 18.69 -18.44
C ALA A 82 5.27 19.04 -16.95
N GLU A 83 6.10 18.43 -16.09
CA GLU A 83 6.16 18.70 -14.64
C GLU A 83 7.16 19.83 -14.29
N GLY A 84 7.88 20.40 -15.26
CA GLY A 84 8.91 21.43 -15.04
C GLY A 84 10.20 20.88 -14.41
N LEU A 85 10.47 19.57 -14.57
CA LEU A 85 11.63 18.87 -14.01
C LEU A 85 12.72 18.64 -15.06
N ASP A 86 13.33 19.73 -15.55
CA ASP A 86 14.33 19.72 -16.62
C ASP A 86 15.54 18.81 -16.34
N GLY A 87 15.99 18.77 -15.09
CA GLY A 87 17.07 17.87 -14.66
C GLY A 87 16.74 16.38 -14.83
N HIS A 88 15.48 15.99 -14.61
CA HIS A 88 15.00 14.62 -14.84
C HIS A 88 14.96 14.31 -16.34
N ALA A 89 14.47 15.24 -17.16
CA ALA A 89 14.46 15.13 -18.62
C ALA A 89 15.87 14.95 -19.19
N ALA A 90 16.80 15.79 -18.78
CA ALA A 90 18.21 15.71 -19.18
C ALA A 90 18.84 14.39 -18.73
N SER A 91 18.58 13.94 -17.50
CA SER A 91 19.06 12.65 -16.99
C SER A 91 18.58 11.45 -17.81
N ALA A 92 17.36 11.48 -18.32
CA ALA A 92 16.86 10.42 -19.20
C ALA A 92 17.56 10.45 -20.57
N ARG A 93 17.70 11.61 -21.19
CA ARG A 93 18.28 11.79 -22.54
C ARG A 93 19.74 11.30 -22.61
N ILE A 94 20.57 11.69 -21.65
CA ILE A 94 21.98 11.28 -21.57
C ILE A 94 22.17 9.76 -21.59
N ARG A 95 21.20 9.00 -21.10
CA ARG A 95 21.23 7.53 -21.09
C ARG A 95 20.84 6.88 -22.43
N GLY A 96 20.31 7.66 -23.33
CA GLY A 96 19.99 7.23 -24.69
C GLY A 96 21.08 7.51 -25.71
N GLU A 97 22.15 8.19 -25.30
CA GLU A 97 23.30 8.55 -26.17
C GLU A 97 24.43 7.52 -26.12
N LYS A 98 24.25 6.45 -25.37
CA LYS A 98 25.16 5.29 -25.28
C LYS A 98 24.53 4.11 -26.00
#